data_120cbc142112a2f2659accd16cb6c225
#
_entry.id   120cbc142112a2f2659accd16cb6c225
#
_cell.length_a   1.000
_cell.length_b   1.000
_cell.length_c   1.000
_cell.angle_alpha   90.00
_cell.angle_beta   90.00
_cell.angle_gamma   90.00
#
_symmetry.space_group_name_H-M   'P 1'
#
loop_
_entity.id
_entity.type
_entity.pdbx_description
1 polymer ?
#
loop_
_entity_poly.entity_id
_entity_poly.type
_entity_poly.pdbx_seq_one_letter_code
_entity_poly.pdbx_strand_id
1 'polypeptide(L)'
;MPFETDTQTLKTFLAIADSGSFSRAAEATGRTQPAVSQQIKRLEETLGCRLLARSGKGATLTPEGETFTSYARRIVDLQWEAWSRLREPEAEGEIRVGTPEDFATWRLSSVLAEFAKHHPRVQLSVSCDLTLNLIDAFERGELDIILVKRDPQSVTGGMRVWKEALVFAASANWRGGLPIPLVLSPKPCIYRARALAALDSSGLAWRIVYTSQSLAGTLAAARAGLGVTVLPANMLPADVHPLGADAGLPNLADAEIALLRRQPLSKAGTMLADHIVHSLEIPPK
;
A
#
# COMPACT_ATOMS: atom_id res chain seq x y z
N MET A 1 24.25 28.75 -4.67
CA MET A 1 23.31 28.68 -5.79
C MET A 1 21.96 28.21 -5.27
N PRO A 2 20.83 28.69 -5.80
CA PRO A 2 19.53 28.13 -5.40
C PRO A 2 19.49 26.64 -5.76
N PHE A 3 18.92 25.83 -4.87
CA PHE A 3 18.71 24.40 -5.07
C PHE A 3 17.65 24.22 -6.17
N GLU A 4 18.04 23.58 -7.26
CA GLU A 4 17.13 23.24 -8.36
C GLU A 4 17.05 21.70 -8.49
N THR A 5 15.83 21.18 -8.41
CA THR A 5 15.53 19.76 -8.66
C THR A 5 14.17 19.62 -9.30
N ASP A 6 14.02 18.63 -10.15
CA ASP A 6 12.72 18.28 -10.74
C ASP A 6 11.90 17.40 -9.78
N THR A 7 10.59 17.48 -9.90
CA THR A 7 9.66 16.69 -9.08
C THR A 7 9.83 15.19 -9.30
N GLN A 8 10.28 14.78 -10.50
CA GLN A 8 10.51 13.37 -10.78
C GLN A 8 11.69 12.82 -9.95
N THR A 9 12.71 13.65 -9.71
CA THR A 9 13.82 13.32 -8.82
C THR A 9 13.36 13.17 -7.38
N LEU A 10 12.45 14.07 -6.92
CA LEU A 10 11.85 13.95 -5.59
C LEU A 10 11.02 12.67 -5.45
N LYS A 11 10.18 12.34 -6.43
CA LYS A 11 9.42 11.07 -6.45
C LYS A 11 10.33 9.84 -6.41
N THR A 12 11.42 9.85 -7.17
CA THR A 12 12.41 8.77 -7.16
C THR A 12 13.08 8.61 -5.80
N PHE A 13 13.47 9.72 -5.16
CA PHE A 13 14.03 9.71 -3.81
C PHE A 13 13.01 9.15 -2.80
N LEU A 14 11.76 9.62 -2.83
CA LEU A 14 10.69 9.15 -1.97
C LEU A 14 10.45 7.65 -2.14
N ALA A 15 10.42 7.14 -3.37
CA ALA A 15 10.27 5.71 -3.64
C ALA A 15 11.39 4.85 -3.03
N ILE A 16 12.64 5.37 -2.97
CA ILE A 16 13.74 4.68 -2.29
C ILE A 16 13.58 4.76 -0.78
N ALA A 17 13.28 5.95 -0.26
CA ALA A 17 13.07 6.18 1.17
C ALA A 17 12.05 5.19 1.75
N ASP A 18 11.00 4.94 1.00
CA ASP A 18 9.84 4.15 1.41
C ASP A 18 10.03 2.64 1.22
N SER A 19 10.67 2.25 0.12
CA SER A 19 10.91 0.83 -0.17
C SER A 19 12.20 0.29 0.48
N GLY A 20 13.09 1.17 0.93
CA GLY A 20 14.43 0.81 1.37
C GLY A 20 15.30 0.19 0.25
N SER A 21 14.92 0.35 -1.04
CA SER A 21 15.54 -0.38 -2.14
C SER A 21 15.59 0.41 -3.43
N PHE A 22 16.80 0.57 -3.99
CA PHE A 22 16.99 1.17 -5.31
C PHE A 22 16.32 0.38 -6.44
N SER A 23 16.30 -0.94 -6.34
CA SER A 23 15.67 -1.79 -7.37
C SER A 23 14.15 -1.65 -7.35
N ARG A 24 13.52 -1.66 -6.16
CA ARG A 24 12.07 -1.44 -6.03
C ARG A 24 11.66 -0.04 -6.49
N ALA A 25 12.45 0.98 -6.16
CA ALA A 25 12.19 2.33 -6.63
C ALA A 25 12.32 2.45 -8.15
N ALA A 26 13.27 1.75 -8.76
CA ALA A 26 13.42 1.69 -10.20
C ALA A 26 12.18 1.08 -10.88
N GLU A 27 11.68 -0.04 -10.37
CA GLU A 27 10.43 -0.66 -10.83
C GLU A 27 9.23 0.29 -10.69
N ALA A 28 9.10 0.94 -9.51
CA ALA A 28 8.00 1.86 -9.23
C ALA A 28 8.01 3.10 -10.13
N THR A 29 9.19 3.59 -10.52
CA THR A 29 9.35 4.80 -11.35
C THR A 29 9.51 4.51 -12.85
N GLY A 30 9.43 3.23 -13.26
CA GLY A 30 9.61 2.82 -14.67
C GLY A 30 11.02 3.07 -15.20
N ARG A 31 12.05 3.01 -14.34
CA ARG A 31 13.44 3.30 -14.68
C ARG A 31 14.35 2.11 -14.40
N THR A 32 15.59 2.18 -14.88
CA THR A 32 16.62 1.20 -14.51
C THR A 32 17.28 1.58 -13.19
N GLN A 33 17.72 0.59 -12.40
CA GLN A 33 18.39 0.83 -11.12
C GLN A 33 19.67 1.70 -11.27
N PRO A 34 20.52 1.57 -12.29
CA PRO A 34 21.64 2.49 -12.51
C PRO A 34 21.19 3.94 -12.73
N ALA A 35 20.10 4.18 -13.48
CA ALA A 35 19.57 5.51 -13.72
C ALA A 35 19.06 6.17 -12.41
N VAL A 36 18.34 5.40 -11.60
CA VAL A 36 17.88 5.83 -10.26
C VAL A 36 19.08 6.15 -9.37
N SER A 37 20.10 5.30 -9.33
CA SER A 37 21.31 5.52 -8.53
C SER A 37 22.05 6.80 -8.94
N GLN A 38 22.16 7.05 -10.24
CA GLN A 38 22.79 8.27 -10.76
C GLN A 38 21.97 9.52 -10.47
N GLN A 39 20.63 9.44 -10.56
CA GLN A 39 19.73 10.55 -10.25
C GLN A 39 19.86 10.97 -8.79
N ILE A 40 19.86 10.01 -7.87
CA ILE A 40 20.02 10.28 -6.43
C ILE A 40 21.41 10.84 -6.13
N LYS A 41 22.46 10.31 -6.74
CA LYS A 41 23.81 10.83 -6.56
C LYS A 41 23.89 12.31 -6.94
N ARG A 42 23.30 12.73 -8.08
CA ARG A 42 23.23 14.12 -8.50
C ARG A 42 22.44 14.99 -7.51
N LEU A 43 21.33 14.47 -6.98
CA LEU A 43 20.55 15.17 -5.95
C LEU A 43 21.40 15.43 -4.70
N GLU A 44 22.10 14.41 -4.19
CA GLU A 44 22.99 14.52 -3.03
C GLU A 44 24.16 15.49 -3.28
N GLU A 45 24.75 15.45 -4.48
CA GLU A 45 25.80 16.38 -4.91
C GLU A 45 25.29 17.83 -4.94
N THR A 46 24.08 18.06 -5.43
CA THR A 46 23.45 19.38 -5.47
C THR A 46 23.14 19.90 -4.07
N LEU A 47 22.71 19.03 -3.15
CA LEU A 47 22.41 19.37 -1.77
C LEU A 47 23.66 19.47 -0.88
N GLY A 48 24.79 18.91 -1.32
CA GLY A 48 26.05 18.88 -0.56
C GLY A 48 26.01 17.93 0.64
N CYS A 49 25.01 17.04 0.74
CA CYS A 49 24.88 16.09 1.84
C CYS A 49 24.35 14.73 1.33
N ARG A 50 24.59 13.69 2.12
CA ARG A 50 24.02 12.36 1.85
C ARG A 50 22.62 12.26 2.43
N LEU A 51 21.68 11.80 1.62
CA LEU A 51 20.31 11.54 2.04
C LEU A 51 20.08 10.06 2.35
N LEU A 52 20.87 9.18 1.72
CA LEU A 52 20.75 7.74 1.84
C LEU A 52 22.08 7.11 2.25
N ALA A 53 22.03 6.27 3.28
CA ALA A 53 23.10 5.37 3.67
C ALA A 53 22.86 4.00 3.00
N ARG A 54 23.90 3.47 2.32
CA ARG A 54 23.88 2.13 1.72
C ARG A 54 24.31 1.12 2.76
N SER A 55 23.52 0.10 2.99
CA SER A 55 23.88 -1.08 3.80
C SER A 55 23.79 -2.32 2.95
N GLY A 56 24.42 -3.41 3.36
CA GLY A 56 24.32 -4.70 2.66
C GLY A 56 22.89 -5.26 2.57
N LYS A 57 21.95 -4.66 3.29
CA LYS A 57 20.52 -5.01 3.32
C LYS A 57 19.62 -4.06 2.55
N GLY A 58 20.16 -2.97 1.95
CA GLY A 58 19.36 -1.98 1.22
C GLY A 58 19.81 -0.54 1.43
N ALA A 59 18.88 0.41 1.35
CA ALA A 59 19.08 1.83 1.59
C ALA A 59 18.28 2.27 2.82
N THR A 60 18.92 3.05 3.70
CA THR A 60 18.27 3.70 4.86
C THR A 60 18.44 5.20 4.76
N LEU A 61 17.53 5.97 5.34
CA LEU A 61 17.66 7.42 5.41
C LEU A 61 18.77 7.83 6.36
N THR A 62 19.47 8.91 6.03
CA THR A 62 20.30 9.67 6.98
C THR A 62 19.42 10.66 7.74
N PRO A 63 19.88 11.32 8.82
CA PRO A 63 19.14 12.40 9.48
C PRO A 63 18.74 13.53 8.52
N GLU A 64 19.64 13.88 7.57
CA GLU A 64 19.38 14.83 6.50
C GLU A 64 18.32 14.28 5.53
N GLY A 65 18.36 12.97 5.23
CA GLY A 65 17.39 12.29 4.41
C GLY A 65 15.99 12.28 5.03
N GLU A 66 15.88 12.05 6.34
CA GLU A 66 14.60 12.15 7.07
C GLU A 66 14.01 13.55 6.99
N THR A 67 14.84 14.55 7.24
CA THR A 67 14.45 15.96 7.09
C THR A 67 14.01 16.26 5.67
N PHE A 68 14.81 15.87 4.67
CA PHE A 68 14.53 16.14 3.27
C PHE A 68 13.26 15.41 2.79
N THR A 69 12.97 14.21 3.28
CA THR A 69 11.77 13.45 2.97
C THR A 69 10.49 14.27 3.23
N SER A 70 10.42 14.96 4.37
CA SER A 70 9.27 15.78 4.73
C SER A 70 9.03 16.94 3.74
N TYR A 71 10.09 17.59 3.30
CA TYR A 71 10.01 18.67 2.31
C TYR A 71 9.73 18.13 0.90
N ALA A 72 10.38 17.05 0.49
CA ALA A 72 10.15 16.42 -0.82
C ALA A 72 8.69 16.04 -1.01
N ARG A 73 8.05 15.45 0.02
CA ARG A 73 6.61 15.13 -0.01
C ARG A 73 5.77 16.38 -0.20
N ARG A 74 5.99 17.42 0.62
CA ARG A 74 5.25 18.67 0.54
C ARG A 74 5.37 19.37 -0.82
N ILE A 75 6.54 19.33 -1.44
CA ILE A 75 6.75 19.90 -2.79
C ILE A 75 5.95 19.14 -3.84
N VAL A 76 6.00 17.81 -3.79
CA VAL A 76 5.25 16.96 -4.73
C VAL A 76 3.74 17.14 -4.52
N ASP A 77 3.27 17.21 -3.28
CA ASP A 77 1.87 17.44 -2.94
C ASP A 77 1.40 18.82 -3.39
N LEU A 78 2.19 19.88 -3.16
CA LEU A 78 1.88 21.25 -3.62
C LEU A 78 1.82 21.35 -5.15
N GLN A 79 2.71 20.68 -5.86
CA GLN A 79 2.66 20.66 -7.32
C GLN A 79 1.37 20.01 -7.82
N TRP A 80 0.98 18.88 -7.19
CA TRP A 80 -0.27 18.22 -7.51
C TRP A 80 -1.50 19.08 -7.18
N GLU A 81 -1.50 19.72 -6.01
CA GLU A 81 -2.55 20.63 -5.59
C GLU A 81 -2.73 21.79 -6.59
N ALA A 82 -1.62 22.44 -6.98
CA ALA A 82 -1.66 23.52 -7.96
C ALA A 82 -2.22 23.06 -9.31
N TRP A 83 -1.78 21.89 -9.78
CA TRP A 83 -2.27 21.30 -11.03
C TRP A 83 -3.75 20.95 -10.96
N SER A 84 -4.21 20.37 -9.85
CA SER A 84 -5.60 19.98 -9.62
C SER A 84 -6.52 21.21 -9.57
N ARG A 85 -6.14 22.27 -8.82
CA ARG A 85 -6.91 23.51 -8.69
C ARG A 85 -7.03 24.29 -10.01
N LEU A 86 -5.98 24.32 -10.80
CA LEU A 86 -5.98 25.03 -12.07
C LEU A 86 -6.82 24.35 -13.15
N ARG A 87 -6.93 23.02 -13.08
CA ARG A 87 -7.69 22.26 -14.08
C ARG A 87 -9.17 22.24 -13.84
N GLU A 88 -9.62 22.20 -12.57
CA GLU A 88 -11.05 22.01 -12.31
C GLU A 88 -11.50 22.52 -10.92
N PRO A 89 -11.83 23.81 -10.77
CA PRO A 89 -12.24 24.36 -9.48
C PRO A 89 -13.61 23.88 -8.96
N GLU A 90 -14.41 23.16 -9.76
CA GLU A 90 -15.82 22.88 -9.47
C GLU A 90 -16.24 21.41 -9.59
N ALA A 91 -15.41 20.47 -9.12
CA ALA A 91 -15.87 19.09 -9.00
C ALA A 91 -16.96 18.96 -7.93
N GLU A 92 -18.10 18.34 -8.29
CA GLU A 92 -19.24 18.10 -7.39
C GLU A 92 -19.91 16.76 -7.68
N GLY A 93 -20.76 16.32 -6.76
CA GLY A 93 -21.54 15.10 -6.87
C GLY A 93 -21.04 13.99 -5.95
N GLU A 94 -21.67 12.83 -6.02
CA GLU A 94 -21.30 11.65 -5.23
C GLU A 94 -20.35 10.75 -6.02
N ILE A 95 -19.35 10.19 -5.34
CA ILE A 95 -18.45 9.17 -5.86
C ILE A 95 -18.49 7.96 -4.93
N ARG A 96 -18.82 6.79 -5.49
CA ARG A 96 -18.93 5.52 -4.74
C ARG A 96 -17.65 4.73 -4.91
N VAL A 97 -16.90 4.57 -3.81
CA VAL A 97 -15.59 3.92 -3.78
C VAL A 97 -15.69 2.61 -3.03
N GLY A 98 -15.21 1.52 -3.64
CA GLY A 98 -15.07 0.22 -3.00
C GLY A 98 -13.61 -0.09 -2.67
N THR A 99 -13.34 -0.67 -1.48
CA THR A 99 -11.97 -0.98 -1.05
C THR A 99 -11.94 -2.10 -0.01
N PRO A 100 -10.85 -2.89 0.10
CA PRO A 100 -10.67 -3.78 1.24
C PRO A 100 -10.55 -3.00 2.55
N GLU A 101 -11.11 -3.57 3.65
CA GLU A 101 -11.17 -2.91 4.96
C GLU A 101 -9.78 -2.50 5.50
N ASP A 102 -8.80 -3.37 5.36
CA ASP A 102 -7.44 -3.10 5.82
C ASP A 102 -6.79 -1.92 5.06
N PHE A 103 -7.00 -1.85 3.76
CA PHE A 103 -6.50 -0.74 2.94
C PHE A 103 -7.24 0.58 3.24
N ALA A 104 -8.56 0.51 3.47
CA ALA A 104 -9.35 1.66 3.90
C ALA A 104 -8.83 2.23 5.22
N THR A 105 -8.57 1.35 6.20
CA THR A 105 -8.17 1.72 7.56
C THR A 105 -6.76 2.30 7.59
N TRP A 106 -5.84 1.73 6.81
CA TRP A 106 -4.44 2.10 6.90
C TRP A 106 -4.06 3.27 6.00
N ARG A 107 -4.52 3.30 4.76
CA ARG A 107 -3.97 4.24 3.75
C ARG A 107 -5.02 5.12 3.08
N LEU A 108 -6.10 4.54 2.60
CA LEU A 108 -7.04 5.24 1.72
C LEU A 108 -7.73 6.41 2.43
N SER A 109 -8.04 6.28 3.72
CA SER A 109 -8.73 7.35 4.47
C SER A 109 -7.98 8.67 4.46
N SER A 110 -6.64 8.65 4.58
CA SER A 110 -5.82 9.88 4.51
C SER A 110 -5.81 10.49 3.11
N VAL A 111 -5.77 9.66 2.08
CA VAL A 111 -5.84 10.07 0.67
C VAL A 111 -7.19 10.72 0.36
N LEU A 112 -8.28 10.09 0.79
CA LEU A 112 -9.64 10.63 0.61
C LEU A 112 -9.86 11.93 1.39
N ALA A 113 -9.32 12.03 2.61
CA ALA A 113 -9.42 13.25 3.42
C ALA A 113 -8.71 14.44 2.75
N GLU A 114 -7.55 14.20 2.14
CA GLU A 114 -6.83 15.23 1.41
C GLU A 114 -7.60 15.68 0.15
N PHE A 115 -8.16 14.74 -0.61
CA PHE A 115 -9.03 15.05 -1.74
C PHE A 115 -10.25 15.87 -1.32
N ALA A 116 -10.94 15.47 -0.24
CA ALA A 116 -12.15 16.15 0.25
C ALA A 116 -11.88 17.60 0.68
N LYS A 117 -10.70 17.92 1.23
CA LYS A 117 -10.33 19.31 1.56
C LYS A 117 -10.31 20.22 0.34
N HIS A 118 -9.90 19.69 -0.80
CA HIS A 118 -9.78 20.45 -2.05
C HIS A 118 -11.07 20.45 -2.86
N HIS A 119 -11.97 19.47 -2.62
CA HIS A 119 -13.22 19.29 -3.33
C HIS A 119 -14.42 19.17 -2.37
N PRO A 120 -14.76 20.21 -1.61
CA PRO A 120 -15.75 20.14 -0.51
C PRO A 120 -17.20 19.90 -1.01
N ARG A 121 -17.46 20.01 -2.32
CA ARG A 121 -18.78 19.69 -2.91
C ARG A 121 -18.88 18.25 -3.41
N VAL A 122 -17.81 17.45 -3.25
CA VAL A 122 -17.81 16.04 -3.60
C VAL A 122 -18.16 15.23 -2.35
N GLN A 123 -19.20 14.42 -2.44
CA GLN A 123 -19.56 13.43 -1.43
C GLN A 123 -18.85 12.12 -1.74
N LEU A 124 -18.16 11.54 -0.75
CA LEU A 124 -17.51 10.25 -0.88
C LEU A 124 -18.30 9.19 -0.13
N SER A 125 -18.77 8.17 -0.85
CA SER A 125 -19.43 6.99 -0.29
C SER A 125 -18.46 5.82 -0.37
N VAL A 126 -17.99 5.30 0.78
CA VAL A 126 -16.96 4.26 0.82
C VAL A 126 -17.56 2.96 1.34
N SER A 127 -17.46 1.89 0.54
CA SER A 127 -17.88 0.54 0.88
C SER A 127 -16.67 -0.36 1.07
N CYS A 128 -16.62 -1.06 2.21
CA CYS A 128 -15.55 -2.00 2.51
C CYS A 128 -16.05 -3.44 2.36
N ASP A 129 -15.37 -4.25 1.53
CA ASP A 129 -15.71 -5.67 1.38
C ASP A 129 -14.50 -6.46 0.85
N LEU A 130 -14.68 -7.77 0.66
CA LEU A 130 -13.71 -8.65 0.02
C LEU A 130 -13.65 -8.37 -1.49
N THR A 131 -12.49 -8.59 -2.08
CA THR A 131 -12.20 -8.27 -3.49
C THR A 131 -13.28 -8.75 -4.47
N LEU A 132 -13.77 -9.98 -4.36
CA LEU A 132 -14.77 -10.49 -5.31
C LEU A 132 -16.12 -9.79 -5.16
N ASN A 133 -16.57 -9.51 -3.94
CA ASN A 133 -17.79 -8.75 -3.70
C ASN A 133 -17.71 -7.33 -4.26
N LEU A 134 -16.53 -6.70 -4.12
CA LEU A 134 -16.26 -5.37 -4.71
C LEU A 134 -16.30 -5.40 -6.25
N ILE A 135 -15.75 -6.44 -6.86
CA ILE A 135 -15.80 -6.63 -8.32
C ILE A 135 -17.25 -6.81 -8.77
N ASP A 136 -18.01 -7.67 -8.11
CA ASP A 136 -19.42 -7.91 -8.43
C ASP A 136 -20.26 -6.64 -8.30
N ALA A 137 -20.09 -5.86 -7.22
CA ALA A 137 -20.76 -4.57 -7.03
C ALA A 137 -20.36 -3.56 -8.10
N PHE A 138 -19.10 -3.53 -8.50
CA PHE A 138 -18.58 -2.67 -9.56
C PHE A 138 -19.18 -3.04 -10.93
N GLU A 139 -19.26 -4.32 -11.26
CA GLU A 139 -19.90 -4.80 -12.50
C GLU A 139 -21.38 -4.47 -12.55
N ARG A 140 -22.11 -4.56 -11.41
CA ARG A 140 -23.51 -4.12 -11.31
C ARG A 140 -23.70 -2.60 -11.37
N GLY A 141 -22.62 -1.83 -11.32
CA GLY A 141 -22.69 -0.38 -11.36
C GLY A 141 -23.00 0.30 -10.02
N GLU A 142 -22.86 -0.40 -8.94
CA GLU A 142 -23.04 0.12 -7.59
C GLU A 142 -21.85 0.95 -7.12
N LEU A 143 -20.67 0.72 -7.69
CA LEU A 143 -19.42 1.41 -7.40
C LEU A 143 -18.84 2.08 -8.65
N ASP A 144 -18.20 3.23 -8.48
CA ASP A 144 -17.59 4.01 -9.55
C ASP A 144 -16.08 3.74 -9.67
N ILE A 145 -15.43 3.57 -8.54
CA ILE A 145 -13.99 3.26 -8.41
C ILE A 145 -13.86 2.13 -7.40
N ILE A 146 -13.05 1.14 -7.70
CA ILE A 146 -12.69 0.11 -6.73
C ILE A 146 -11.18 -0.06 -6.62
N LEU A 147 -10.74 -0.34 -5.39
CA LEU A 147 -9.40 -0.81 -5.08
C LEU A 147 -9.53 -2.29 -4.71
N VAL A 148 -8.78 -3.15 -5.37
CA VAL A 148 -8.89 -4.59 -5.17
C VAL A 148 -7.52 -5.22 -5.00
N LYS A 149 -7.47 -6.24 -4.16
CA LYS A 149 -6.27 -7.08 -4.02
C LYS A 149 -6.22 -8.05 -5.19
N ARG A 150 -5.05 -8.17 -5.81
CA ARG A 150 -4.84 -9.14 -6.88
C ARG A 150 -3.53 -9.89 -6.74
N ASP A 151 -3.46 -11.02 -7.41
CA ASP A 151 -2.21 -11.72 -7.68
C ASP A 151 -1.43 -10.92 -8.74
N PRO A 152 -0.10 -10.66 -8.57
CA PRO A 152 0.73 -10.06 -9.61
C PRO A 152 0.68 -10.75 -10.96
N GLN A 153 0.33 -12.04 -10.97
CA GLN A 153 0.20 -12.84 -12.19
C GLN A 153 -1.22 -12.86 -12.77
N SER A 154 -2.20 -12.25 -12.09
CA SER A 154 -3.58 -12.24 -12.58
C SER A 154 -3.77 -11.16 -13.65
N VAL A 155 -4.41 -11.55 -14.76
CA VAL A 155 -4.71 -10.67 -15.92
C VAL A 155 -5.97 -9.82 -15.69
N THR A 156 -6.52 -9.77 -14.50
CA THR A 156 -7.66 -8.91 -14.21
C THR A 156 -7.23 -7.44 -14.33
N GLY A 157 -7.85 -6.70 -15.22
CA GLY A 157 -7.54 -5.32 -15.56
C GLY A 157 -7.30 -4.37 -14.40
N GLY A 158 -7.19 -3.10 -14.67
CA GLY A 158 -6.91 -2.06 -13.67
C GLY A 158 -5.44 -1.67 -13.59
N MET A 159 -5.21 -0.50 -13.00
CA MET A 159 -3.86 0.03 -12.78
C MET A 159 -3.35 -0.43 -11.42
N ARG A 160 -2.16 -1.04 -11.37
CA ARG A 160 -1.49 -1.31 -10.09
C ARG A 160 -1.15 0.02 -9.43
N VAL A 161 -1.61 0.22 -8.20
CA VAL A 161 -1.37 1.43 -7.42
C VAL A 161 -0.52 1.19 -6.18
N TRP A 162 -0.44 -0.07 -5.71
CA TRP A 162 0.33 -0.42 -4.53
C TRP A 162 0.79 -1.88 -4.57
N LYS A 163 1.90 -2.17 -3.87
CA LYS A 163 2.40 -3.53 -3.64
C LYS A 163 2.62 -3.76 -2.15
N GLU A 164 2.13 -4.87 -1.63
CA GLU A 164 2.17 -5.21 -0.22
C GLU A 164 3.05 -6.43 0.02
N ALA A 165 4.09 -6.26 0.83
CA ALA A 165 4.85 -7.37 1.36
C ALA A 165 4.06 -8.01 2.51
N LEU A 166 3.67 -9.27 2.35
CA LEU A 166 2.90 -10.01 3.35
C LEU A 166 3.81 -10.72 4.34
N VAL A 167 3.39 -10.77 5.61
CA VAL A 167 4.07 -11.50 6.67
C VAL A 167 3.07 -12.30 7.50
N PHE A 168 3.50 -13.45 8.01
CA PHE A 168 2.82 -14.08 9.13
C PHE A 168 3.03 -13.23 10.37
N ALA A 169 2.01 -13.12 11.23
CA ALA A 169 2.09 -12.29 12.40
C ALA A 169 1.26 -12.87 13.56
N ALA A 170 1.72 -12.69 14.78
CA ALA A 170 1.02 -13.11 15.99
C ALA A 170 1.35 -12.21 17.18
N SER A 171 0.66 -12.41 18.31
CA SER A 171 1.02 -11.74 19.57
C SER A 171 2.41 -12.19 20.05
N ALA A 172 3.06 -11.34 20.86
CA ALA A 172 4.34 -11.68 21.51
C ALA A 172 4.31 -12.95 22.36
N ASN A 173 3.13 -13.40 22.76
CA ASN A 173 2.92 -14.60 23.58
C ASN A 173 2.81 -15.88 22.76
N TRP A 174 2.81 -15.80 21.44
CA TRP A 174 2.79 -17.01 20.60
C TRP A 174 4.07 -17.83 20.77
N ARG A 175 3.93 -19.13 21.02
CA ARG A 175 5.06 -20.03 21.36
C ARG A 175 5.35 -21.08 20.28
N GLY A 176 4.74 -20.97 19.12
CA GLY A 176 4.86 -21.99 18.09
C GLY A 176 3.97 -23.19 18.35
N GLY A 177 4.17 -24.25 17.57
CA GLY A 177 3.46 -25.51 17.68
C GLY A 177 2.82 -25.94 16.38
N LEU A 178 2.63 -27.26 16.25
CA LEU A 178 1.97 -27.86 15.08
C LEU A 178 0.74 -28.66 15.55
N PRO A 179 -0.35 -28.64 14.80
CA PRO A 179 -0.57 -27.85 13.59
C PRO A 179 -0.67 -26.34 13.91
N ILE A 180 -0.13 -25.48 13.02
CA ILE A 180 -0.13 -24.02 13.19
C ILE A 180 -1.58 -23.52 13.25
N PRO A 181 -2.02 -22.87 14.35
CA PRO A 181 -3.35 -22.31 14.45
C PRO A 181 -3.46 -21.01 13.65
N LEU A 182 -4.36 -20.94 12.67
CA LEU A 182 -4.53 -19.80 11.78
C LEU A 182 -5.77 -18.99 12.10
N VAL A 183 -5.62 -17.68 12.13
CA VAL A 183 -6.66 -16.66 12.29
C VAL A 183 -6.74 -15.88 10.99
N LEU A 184 -7.73 -16.14 10.15
CA LEU A 184 -7.77 -15.67 8.76
C LEU A 184 -9.16 -15.15 8.36
N SER A 185 -9.20 -14.31 7.33
CA SER A 185 -10.45 -13.95 6.67
C SER A 185 -11.08 -15.16 5.97
N PRO A 186 -12.40 -15.15 5.71
CA PRO A 186 -13.06 -16.21 4.95
C PRO A 186 -12.58 -16.26 3.49
N LYS A 187 -12.93 -17.31 2.78
CA LYS A 187 -12.78 -17.35 1.31
C LYS A 187 -13.83 -16.39 0.68
N PRO A 188 -13.49 -15.75 -0.44
CA PRO A 188 -12.17 -15.69 -1.10
C PRO A 188 -11.32 -14.54 -0.55
N CYS A 189 -10.13 -14.83 -0.03
CA CYS A 189 -9.19 -13.84 0.46
C CYS A 189 -7.77 -14.16 -0.06
N ILE A 190 -7.12 -13.21 -0.71
CA ILE A 190 -5.77 -13.39 -1.26
C ILE A 190 -4.75 -13.69 -0.16
N TYR A 191 -4.79 -13.00 0.97
CA TYR A 191 -3.87 -13.25 2.08
C TYR A 191 -4.01 -14.68 2.61
N ARG A 192 -5.26 -15.15 2.77
CA ARG A 192 -5.53 -16.55 3.12
C ARG A 192 -4.94 -17.50 2.09
N ALA A 193 -5.16 -17.26 0.81
CA ALA A 193 -4.63 -18.12 -0.25
C ALA A 193 -3.10 -18.18 -0.22
N ARG A 194 -2.43 -17.03 -0.03
CA ARG A 194 -0.97 -16.96 0.10
C ARG A 194 -0.44 -17.73 1.30
N ALA A 195 -1.10 -17.55 2.47
CA ALA A 195 -0.72 -18.27 3.69
C ALA A 195 -0.79 -19.78 3.51
N LEU A 196 -1.93 -20.27 3.02
CA LEU A 196 -2.15 -21.72 2.86
C LEU A 196 -1.21 -22.32 1.81
N ALA A 197 -1.03 -21.66 0.66
CA ALA A 197 -0.11 -22.12 -0.38
C ALA A 197 1.35 -22.19 0.13
N ALA A 198 1.80 -21.22 0.90
CA ALA A 198 3.16 -21.20 1.46
C ALA A 198 3.37 -22.31 2.50
N LEU A 199 2.39 -22.53 3.39
CA LEU A 199 2.45 -23.60 4.41
C LEU A 199 2.40 -24.99 3.77
N ASP A 200 1.50 -25.19 2.80
CA ASP A 200 1.37 -26.46 2.06
C ASP A 200 2.67 -26.78 1.31
N SER A 201 3.26 -25.79 0.61
CA SER A 201 4.51 -25.96 -0.12
C SER A 201 5.71 -26.28 0.79
N SER A 202 5.64 -25.87 2.06
CA SER A 202 6.67 -26.14 3.08
C SER A 202 6.39 -27.41 3.89
N GLY A 203 5.31 -28.12 3.62
CA GLY A 203 4.91 -29.33 4.34
C GLY A 203 4.51 -29.09 5.80
N LEU A 204 4.17 -27.85 6.17
CA LEU A 204 3.80 -27.49 7.52
C LEU A 204 2.31 -27.74 7.79
N ALA A 205 2.01 -28.53 8.82
CA ALA A 205 0.65 -28.78 9.25
C ALA A 205 0.02 -27.51 9.85
N TRP A 206 -1.18 -27.18 9.43
CA TRP A 206 -1.94 -26.02 9.89
C TRP A 206 -3.41 -26.37 10.13
N ARG A 207 -4.09 -25.53 10.90
CA ARG A 207 -5.54 -25.57 11.09
C ARG A 207 -6.11 -24.16 11.24
N ILE A 208 -7.28 -23.92 10.68
CA ILE A 208 -7.99 -22.65 10.90
C ILE A 208 -8.75 -22.75 12.22
N VAL A 209 -8.42 -21.88 13.16
CA VAL A 209 -9.04 -21.83 14.49
C VAL A 209 -10.04 -20.67 14.62
N TYR A 210 -9.91 -19.65 13.75
CA TYR A 210 -10.80 -18.49 13.77
C TYR A 210 -10.95 -17.91 12.37
N THR A 211 -12.16 -17.51 12.02
CA THR A 211 -12.45 -16.86 10.74
C THR A 211 -13.32 -15.62 10.98
N SER A 212 -12.90 -14.47 10.46
CA SER A 212 -13.65 -13.22 10.52
C SER A 212 -13.47 -12.43 9.23
N GLN A 213 -14.55 -11.79 8.75
CA GLN A 213 -14.46 -10.81 7.66
C GLN A 213 -13.84 -9.49 8.12
N SER A 214 -14.02 -9.14 9.40
CA SER A 214 -13.53 -7.90 9.97
C SER A 214 -12.04 -7.98 10.30
N LEU A 215 -11.29 -6.98 9.84
CA LEU A 215 -9.90 -6.79 10.23
C LEU A 215 -9.76 -6.65 11.75
N ALA A 216 -10.65 -5.87 12.39
CA ALA A 216 -10.65 -5.68 13.83
C ALA A 216 -10.85 -7.01 14.58
N GLY A 217 -11.77 -7.87 14.13
CA GLY A 217 -11.99 -9.20 14.69
C GLY A 217 -10.78 -10.13 14.51
N THR A 218 -10.16 -10.12 13.33
CA THR A 218 -8.93 -10.90 13.05
C THR A 218 -7.77 -10.44 13.92
N LEU A 219 -7.56 -9.13 14.05
CA LEU A 219 -6.52 -8.57 14.92
C LEU A 219 -6.77 -8.87 16.40
N ALA A 220 -8.00 -8.73 16.87
CA ALA A 220 -8.36 -9.04 18.26
C ALA A 220 -8.07 -10.51 18.60
N ALA A 221 -8.42 -11.44 17.70
CA ALA A 221 -8.15 -12.86 17.87
C ALA A 221 -6.64 -13.18 17.89
N ALA A 222 -5.86 -12.56 16.98
CA ALA A 222 -4.40 -12.72 16.95
C ALA A 222 -3.74 -12.15 18.23
N ARG A 223 -4.18 -10.97 18.70
CA ARG A 223 -3.73 -10.33 19.95
C ARG A 223 -4.03 -11.18 21.18
N ALA A 224 -5.20 -11.81 21.21
CA ALA A 224 -5.60 -12.73 22.29
C ALA A 224 -4.80 -14.04 22.28
N GLY A 225 -3.92 -14.26 21.29
CA GLY A 225 -3.09 -15.46 21.19
C GLY A 225 -3.82 -16.67 20.60
N LEU A 226 -4.96 -16.49 19.94
CA LEU A 226 -5.69 -17.60 19.30
C LEU A 226 -4.89 -18.25 18.17
N GLY A 227 -4.01 -17.50 17.51
CA GLY A 227 -3.17 -18.06 16.45
C GLY A 227 -2.43 -17.00 15.62
N VAL A 228 -1.94 -17.46 14.48
CA VAL A 228 -1.16 -16.69 13.51
C VAL A 228 -2.08 -16.13 12.44
N THR A 229 -1.93 -14.87 12.14
CA THR A 229 -2.62 -14.19 11.02
C THR A 229 -1.64 -13.81 9.91
N VAL A 230 -2.15 -13.25 8.81
CA VAL A 230 -1.36 -12.67 7.71
C VAL A 230 -1.78 -11.25 7.47
N LEU A 231 -0.80 -10.35 7.47
CA LEU A 231 -0.98 -8.91 7.27
C LEU A 231 0.14 -8.35 6.39
N PRO A 232 -0.08 -7.20 5.75
CA PRO A 232 1.02 -6.41 5.20
C PRO A 232 1.99 -5.98 6.29
N ALA A 233 3.29 -6.07 6.01
CA ALA A 233 4.35 -5.78 6.99
C ALA A 233 4.26 -4.36 7.57
N ASN A 234 3.78 -3.41 6.78
CA ASN A 234 3.60 -2.01 7.15
C ASN A 234 2.27 -1.69 7.86
N MET A 235 1.39 -2.70 8.04
CA MET A 235 0.10 -2.58 8.75
C MET A 235 0.10 -3.28 10.11
N LEU A 236 1.26 -3.74 10.58
CA LEU A 236 1.35 -4.43 11.86
C LEU A 236 1.13 -3.46 13.02
N PRO A 237 0.14 -3.71 13.91
CA PRO A 237 0.05 -2.99 15.16
C PRO A 237 1.25 -3.29 16.06
N ALA A 238 1.56 -2.38 16.99
CA ALA A 238 2.72 -2.50 17.87
C ALA A 238 2.76 -3.77 18.75
N ASP A 239 1.58 -4.36 19.01
CA ASP A 239 1.39 -5.54 19.84
C ASP A 239 1.26 -6.86 19.06
N VAL A 240 1.42 -6.80 17.73
CA VAL A 240 1.44 -7.96 16.83
C VAL A 240 2.77 -7.95 16.07
N HIS A 241 3.52 -9.03 16.16
CA HIS A 241 4.89 -9.11 15.67
C HIS A 241 4.99 -10.00 14.42
N PRO A 242 5.84 -9.63 13.45
CA PRO A 242 6.06 -10.47 12.28
C PRO A 242 6.77 -11.77 12.69
N LEU A 243 6.39 -12.85 12.04
CA LEU A 243 6.98 -14.17 12.18
C LEU A 243 7.62 -14.57 10.84
N GLY A 244 8.84 -15.05 10.87
CA GLY A 244 9.61 -15.44 9.70
C GLY A 244 10.33 -16.78 9.86
N ALA A 245 11.45 -16.94 9.20
CA ALA A 245 12.24 -18.16 9.18
C ALA A 245 12.75 -18.59 10.57
N ASP A 246 13.02 -17.65 11.46
CA ASP A 246 13.37 -17.87 12.86
C ASP A 246 12.23 -18.50 13.66
N ALA A 247 10.98 -18.27 13.25
CA ALA A 247 9.79 -18.95 13.78
C ALA A 247 9.42 -20.23 13.00
N GLY A 248 10.23 -20.66 12.04
CA GLY A 248 9.99 -21.82 11.19
C GLY A 248 8.90 -21.61 10.14
N LEU A 249 8.54 -20.36 9.82
CA LEU A 249 7.50 -20.03 8.85
C LEU A 249 8.09 -19.59 7.49
N PRO A 250 7.49 -20.01 6.37
CA PRO A 250 7.94 -19.64 5.04
C PRO A 250 7.68 -18.15 4.74
N ASN A 251 8.41 -17.62 3.77
CA ASN A 251 8.10 -16.31 3.21
C ASN A 251 6.80 -16.35 2.42
N LEU A 252 6.04 -15.26 2.48
CA LEU A 252 4.83 -15.08 1.71
C LEU A 252 5.10 -14.32 0.40
N ALA A 253 4.41 -14.70 -0.65
CA ALA A 253 4.41 -13.90 -1.87
C ALA A 253 3.61 -12.60 -1.66
N ASP A 254 4.11 -11.51 -2.24
CA ASP A 254 3.49 -10.19 -2.15
C ASP A 254 2.08 -10.18 -2.75
N ALA A 255 1.24 -9.27 -2.29
CA ALA A 255 -0.02 -8.92 -2.92
C ALA A 255 0.08 -7.57 -3.64
N GLU A 256 -0.79 -7.34 -4.60
CA GLU A 256 -0.93 -6.05 -5.27
C GLU A 256 -2.30 -5.44 -4.99
N ILE A 257 -2.34 -4.11 -4.89
CA ILE A 257 -3.59 -3.34 -4.97
C ILE A 257 -3.71 -2.74 -6.36
N ALA A 258 -4.82 -3.00 -7.01
CA ALA A 258 -5.14 -2.42 -8.31
C ALA A 258 -6.37 -1.51 -8.20
N LEU A 259 -6.33 -0.38 -8.90
CA LEU A 259 -7.46 0.52 -9.06
C LEU A 259 -8.18 0.20 -10.37
N LEU A 260 -9.48 -0.02 -10.29
CA LEU A 260 -10.38 -0.10 -11.43
C LEU A 260 -11.36 1.07 -11.36
N ARG A 261 -11.70 1.63 -12.51
CA ARG A 261 -12.66 2.73 -12.65
C ARG A 261 -13.63 2.45 -13.76
N ARG A 262 -14.88 2.86 -13.60
CA ARG A 262 -15.91 2.77 -14.64
C ARG A 262 -15.59 3.69 -15.82
N GLN A 263 -16.19 3.38 -16.94
CA GLN A 263 -16.17 4.26 -18.10
C GLN A 263 -17.60 4.32 -18.71
N PRO A 264 -18.16 5.53 -18.92
CA PRO A 264 -17.58 6.82 -18.53
C PRO A 264 -17.59 7.03 -17.00
N LEU A 265 -16.60 7.73 -16.49
CA LEU A 265 -16.54 8.18 -15.11
C LEU A 265 -16.86 9.68 -15.06
N SER A 266 -17.51 10.14 -13.98
CA SER A 266 -17.74 11.55 -13.77
C SER A 266 -16.42 12.32 -13.70
N LYS A 267 -16.48 13.64 -13.90
CA LYS A 267 -15.34 14.52 -13.76
C LYS A 267 -14.69 14.40 -12.37
N ALA A 268 -15.52 14.51 -11.32
CA ALA A 268 -15.09 14.33 -9.94
C ALA A 268 -14.46 12.94 -9.71
N GLY A 269 -15.07 11.88 -10.26
CA GLY A 269 -14.54 10.52 -10.17
C GLY A 269 -13.18 10.37 -10.86
N THR A 270 -12.99 10.98 -12.04
CA THR A 270 -11.70 10.97 -12.74
C THR A 270 -10.62 11.65 -11.91
N MET A 271 -10.93 12.82 -11.33
CA MET A 271 -10.01 13.54 -10.45
C MET A 271 -9.64 12.73 -9.20
N LEU A 272 -10.65 12.07 -8.58
CA LEU A 272 -10.39 11.21 -7.43
C LEU A 272 -9.51 10.00 -7.82
N ALA A 273 -9.78 9.34 -8.94
CA ALA A 273 -8.96 8.22 -9.39
C ALA A 273 -7.50 8.64 -9.62
N ASP A 274 -7.28 9.78 -10.29
CA ASP A 274 -5.95 10.32 -10.54
C ASP A 274 -5.27 10.76 -9.24
N HIS A 275 -6.02 11.33 -8.29
CA HIS A 275 -5.52 11.68 -6.95
C HIS A 275 -5.10 10.44 -6.15
N ILE A 276 -5.90 9.37 -6.17
CA ILE A 276 -5.56 8.10 -5.50
C ILE A 276 -4.27 7.52 -6.09
N VAL A 277 -4.16 7.45 -7.42
CA VAL A 277 -2.96 6.94 -8.10
C VAL A 277 -1.74 7.75 -7.67
N HIS A 278 -1.81 9.09 -7.78
CA HIS A 278 -0.71 9.97 -7.41
C HIS A 278 -0.30 9.82 -5.94
N SER A 279 -1.27 9.81 -5.02
CA SER A 279 -1.02 9.72 -3.57
C SER A 279 -0.47 8.35 -3.15
N LEU A 280 -0.78 7.29 -3.88
CA LEU A 280 -0.28 5.94 -3.60
C LEU A 280 1.08 5.65 -4.26
N GLU A 281 1.44 6.36 -5.33
CA GLU A 281 2.80 6.36 -5.87
C GLU A 281 3.81 6.98 -4.88
N ILE A 282 3.32 7.79 -3.93
CA ILE A 282 4.09 8.40 -2.85
C ILE A 282 3.68 7.72 -1.54
N PRO A 283 4.50 6.83 -0.97
CA PRO A 283 4.16 6.12 0.28
C PRO A 283 4.03 7.04 1.52
N PRO A 284 3.36 6.59 2.59
CA PRO A 284 3.03 7.42 3.75
C PRO A 284 4.24 7.83 4.59
N LYS A 285 4.00 8.82 5.42
CA LYS A 285 4.92 9.29 6.47
C LYS A 285 5.18 8.22 7.52
#